data_06b67050e02b326e284f08c5a34aad0f
#
_entry.id   06b67050e02b326e284f08c5a34aad0f
#
_cell.length_a   1.000
_cell.length_b   1.000
_cell.length_c   1.000
_cell.angle_alpha   90.00
_cell.angle_beta   90.00
_cell.angle_gamma   90.00
#
_symmetry.space_group_name_H-M   'P 1'
#
loop_
_entity.id
_entity.type
_entity.pdbx_description
1 polymer ?
#
loop_
_entity_poly.entity_id
_entity_poly.type
_entity_poly.pdbx_seq_one_letter_code
_entity_poly.pdbx_strand_id
1 'polypeptide(L)'
;MAKSGKVVITQNSQSVSTNKSSITIRGYITTSGESWRGTHDGLLNITVNGTTTSEVFTASAPKNTKNHLIFSKTFTVSHNNMGKCTVKASFNYDDGWVSASISKTLTTIPRASAFGTISGNMLGSSIVVNITRKASYFTHNVYYRVKGESSWININNAVGTSISFIPPLSLATKIPDSTLLQLELLLRTYSGTTKIGSDVTKTITVNLPSSVIPTVNTPILTRVDNGVPSSWGVYVKSYSKVNVNVSGSGIYGSKIKSYEITCNGEKKTNSGVLFGPFNTSGTKSISAVAIDSRGRKSAAKTISITVQDYIKPKLEIVTYRSNSAGTKDSSGTYITIKPTYSCASCGG
;
A
#
# COMPACT_ATOMS: atom_id res chain seq x y z
N MET A 1 57.22 25.25 43.68
CA MET A 1 57.20 25.38 42.20
C MET A 1 55.94 24.83 41.68
N ALA A 2 55.10 25.64 41.01
CA ALA A 2 53.84 25.20 40.45
C ALA A 2 53.95 25.21 38.92
N LYS A 3 53.51 24.13 38.32
CA LYS A 3 53.43 23.95 36.86
C LYS A 3 52.12 23.31 36.49
N SER A 4 51.49 23.76 35.38
CA SER A 4 50.24 23.18 34.89
C SER A 4 50.16 23.29 33.37
N GLY A 5 49.54 22.28 32.75
CA GLY A 5 49.20 22.27 31.35
C GLY A 5 47.71 22.58 31.11
N LYS A 6 47.39 23.13 29.93
CA LYS A 6 46.03 23.35 29.46
C LYS A 6 45.91 23.06 27.99
N VAL A 7 44.92 22.29 27.57
CA VAL A 7 44.56 22.08 26.17
C VAL A 7 43.24 22.79 25.86
N VAL A 8 43.14 23.38 24.69
CA VAL A 8 41.94 24.03 24.18
C VAL A 8 41.63 23.48 22.77
N ILE A 9 40.42 23.04 22.54
CA ILE A 9 39.90 22.66 21.23
C ILE A 9 38.91 23.73 20.78
N THR A 10 39.18 24.37 19.65
CA THR A 10 38.29 25.35 19.00
C THR A 10 37.75 24.72 17.71
N GLN A 11 36.44 24.67 17.53
CA GLN A 11 35.83 24.32 16.24
C GLN A 11 35.77 25.62 15.41
N ASN A 12 36.46 25.63 14.26
CA ASN A 12 36.58 26.80 13.39
C ASN A 12 35.43 26.87 12.38
N SER A 13 35.09 25.72 11.75
CA SER A 13 34.05 25.64 10.75
C SER A 13 33.51 24.19 10.64
N GLN A 14 32.40 24.05 9.94
CA GLN A 14 31.84 22.75 9.58
C GLN A 14 31.33 22.76 8.14
N SER A 15 31.39 21.61 7.49
CA SER A 15 30.88 21.37 6.14
C SER A 15 29.79 20.30 6.16
N VAL A 16 28.59 20.67 5.82
CA VAL A 16 27.43 19.76 5.75
C VAL A 16 27.60 18.75 4.60
N SER A 17 28.16 19.20 3.47
CA SER A 17 28.37 18.35 2.30
C SER A 17 29.37 17.24 2.55
N THR A 18 30.51 17.56 3.17
CA THR A 18 31.60 16.58 3.43
C THR A 18 31.47 15.86 4.77
N ASN A 19 30.55 16.29 5.65
CA ASN A 19 30.40 15.80 7.02
C ASN A 19 31.69 15.91 7.86
N LYS A 20 32.37 17.06 7.73
CA LYS A 20 33.66 17.31 8.38
C LYS A 20 33.65 18.67 9.10
N SER A 21 34.48 18.78 10.14
CA SER A 21 34.76 20.06 10.81
C SER A 21 36.25 20.34 10.77
N SER A 22 36.58 21.64 10.66
CA SER A 22 37.92 22.16 10.96
C SER A 22 38.01 22.49 12.44
N ILE A 23 39.04 22.03 13.12
CA ILE A 23 39.29 22.34 14.53
C ILE A 23 40.74 22.83 14.70
N THR A 24 40.96 23.70 15.67
CA THR A 24 42.31 24.08 16.12
C THR A 24 42.50 23.59 17.55
N ILE A 25 43.59 22.88 17.81
CA ILE A 25 44.02 22.45 19.14
C ILE A 25 45.23 23.27 19.55
N ARG A 26 45.12 23.90 20.73
CA ARG A 26 46.21 24.68 21.32
C ARG A 26 46.60 24.12 22.67
N GLY A 27 47.89 23.99 22.89
CA GLY A 27 48.49 23.62 24.18
C GLY A 27 49.12 24.85 24.86
N TYR A 28 48.90 24.96 26.15
CA TYR A 28 49.43 26.02 26.96
C TYR A 28 50.08 25.46 28.21
N ILE A 29 51.14 26.14 28.69
CA ILE A 29 51.74 25.90 29.99
C ILE A 29 51.70 27.13 30.87
N THR A 30 51.68 26.90 32.18
CA THR A 30 51.82 27.93 33.21
C THR A 30 52.92 27.45 34.17
N THR A 31 53.88 28.32 34.46
CA THR A 31 55.00 28.02 35.35
C THR A 31 55.15 29.09 36.40
N SER A 32 55.43 28.72 37.64
CA SER A 32 55.73 29.65 38.77
C SER A 32 56.92 29.13 39.58
N GLY A 33 57.97 29.93 39.74
CA GLY A 33 59.16 29.57 40.47
C GLY A 33 60.07 28.55 39.75
N GLU A 34 59.78 28.21 38.49
CA GLU A 34 60.58 27.32 37.67
C GLU A 34 61.70 28.09 36.95
N SER A 35 62.81 27.38 36.69
CA SER A 35 63.82 27.83 35.76
C SER A 35 63.37 27.85 34.34
N TRP A 36 63.95 28.71 33.48
CA TRP A 36 63.68 28.64 32.04
C TRP A 36 64.09 27.25 31.52
N ARG A 37 63.18 26.63 30.79
CA ARG A 37 63.41 25.40 30.05
C ARG A 37 63.70 25.73 28.60
N GLY A 38 64.76 25.19 28.08
CA GLY A 38 65.13 25.26 26.68
C GLY A 38 64.05 24.65 25.75
N THR A 39 64.42 24.48 24.53
CA THR A 39 63.57 23.85 23.53
C THR A 39 63.53 22.34 23.76
N HIS A 40 62.33 21.78 24.00
CA HIS A 40 62.11 20.36 24.22
C HIS A 40 60.93 19.88 23.33
N ASP A 41 60.94 18.59 23.11
CA ASP A 41 59.87 17.95 22.34
C ASP A 41 58.65 17.59 23.21
N GLY A 42 57.54 17.59 22.59
CA GLY A 42 56.28 17.13 23.18
C GLY A 42 55.51 16.27 22.18
N LEU A 43 54.63 15.43 22.70
CA LEU A 43 53.74 14.57 21.93
C LEU A 43 52.29 15.01 22.11
N LEU A 44 51.62 15.36 21.01
CA LEU A 44 50.18 15.66 20.95
C LEU A 44 49.46 14.42 20.46
N ASN A 45 48.56 13.85 21.27
CA ASN A 45 47.67 12.78 20.91
C ASN A 45 46.27 13.31 20.66
N ILE A 46 45.62 12.90 19.54
CA ILE A 46 44.30 13.29 19.14
C ILE A 46 43.48 12.06 18.87
N THR A 47 42.37 11.87 19.58
CA THR A 47 41.46 10.75 19.34
C THR A 47 40.15 11.29 18.76
N VAL A 48 39.77 10.80 17.58
CA VAL A 48 38.52 11.11 16.88
C VAL A 48 37.81 9.79 16.54
N ASN A 49 36.55 9.65 16.98
CA ASN A 49 35.74 8.45 16.73
C ASN A 49 36.47 7.14 17.11
N GLY A 50 37.26 7.14 18.18
CA GLY A 50 38.00 5.98 18.68
C GLY A 50 39.37 5.76 18.05
N THR A 51 39.74 6.49 16.99
CA THR A 51 41.08 6.41 16.37
C THR A 51 42.00 7.49 16.90
N THR A 52 43.16 7.11 17.38
CA THR A 52 44.18 8.04 17.93
C THR A 52 45.30 8.23 16.90
N THR A 53 45.67 9.49 16.69
CA THR A 53 46.85 9.91 15.93
C THR A 53 47.73 10.75 16.85
N SER A 54 49.06 10.68 16.63
CA SER A 54 50.05 11.38 17.42
C SER A 54 50.90 12.29 16.55
N GLU A 55 51.20 13.49 17.02
CA GLU A 55 52.08 14.44 16.36
C GLU A 55 53.11 15.00 17.37
N VAL A 56 54.36 15.03 16.96
CA VAL A 56 55.43 15.67 17.72
C VAL A 56 55.33 17.21 17.53
N PHE A 57 55.62 17.95 18.58
CA PHE A 57 55.83 19.40 18.55
C PHE A 57 57.08 19.76 19.39
N THR A 58 57.72 20.85 19.06
CA THR A 58 58.86 21.35 19.76
C THR A 58 58.56 22.73 20.29
N ALA A 59 58.84 23.01 21.55
CA ALA A 59 58.54 24.28 22.19
C ALA A 59 59.55 24.62 23.29
N SER A 60 59.60 25.88 23.72
CA SER A 60 60.31 26.34 24.91
C SER A 60 59.31 26.70 26.01
N ALA A 61 59.75 26.60 27.27
CA ALA A 61 58.95 26.95 28.45
C ALA A 61 59.59 28.11 29.20
N PRO A 62 59.11 29.38 29.01
CA PRO A 62 59.65 30.52 29.72
C PRO A 62 59.45 30.45 31.23
N LYS A 63 60.34 31.08 31.98
CA LYS A 63 60.23 31.21 33.43
C LYS A 63 59.03 32.09 33.80
N ASN A 64 58.32 31.70 34.86
CA ASN A 64 57.22 32.48 35.44
C ASN A 64 56.19 32.96 34.41
N THR A 65 55.70 32.08 33.56
CA THR A 65 54.77 32.38 32.49
C THR A 65 53.35 31.87 32.83
N LYS A 66 52.31 32.59 32.33
CA LYS A 66 50.94 32.22 32.47
C LYS A 66 50.35 31.97 31.08
N ASN A 67 49.79 30.78 30.83
CA ASN A 67 49.15 30.41 29.54
C ASN A 67 50.10 30.65 28.34
N HIS A 68 51.36 30.27 28.45
CA HIS A 68 52.28 30.31 27.31
C HIS A 68 51.91 29.27 26.29
N LEU A 69 51.71 29.69 25.02
CA LEU A 69 51.35 28.79 23.91
C LEU A 69 52.57 27.95 23.50
N ILE A 70 52.45 26.63 23.57
CA ILE A 70 53.53 25.70 23.18
C ILE A 70 53.24 25.02 21.83
N PHE A 71 52.00 24.95 21.41
CA PHE A 71 51.61 24.54 20.05
C PHE A 71 50.24 25.05 19.66
N SER A 72 50.04 25.21 18.35
CA SER A 72 48.74 25.47 17.72
C SER A 72 48.67 24.65 16.40
N LYS A 73 47.81 23.67 16.35
CA LYS A 73 47.65 22.75 15.20
C LYS A 73 46.23 22.73 14.74
N THR A 74 45.99 22.72 13.42
CA THR A 74 44.66 22.66 12.81
C THR A 74 44.46 21.33 12.11
N PHE A 75 43.30 20.72 12.37
CA PHE A 75 42.93 19.38 11.85
C PHE A 75 41.56 19.43 11.18
N THR A 76 41.36 18.56 10.19
CA THR A 76 40.07 18.26 9.62
C THR A 76 39.59 16.92 10.16
N VAL A 77 38.48 16.93 10.90
CA VAL A 77 37.93 15.75 11.54
C VAL A 77 36.58 15.35 10.90
N SER A 78 36.39 14.05 10.70
CA SER A 78 35.14 13.48 10.16
C SER A 78 34.15 13.24 11.29
N HIS A 79 32.86 13.58 11.04
CA HIS A 79 31.77 13.18 11.90
C HIS A 79 31.25 11.80 11.52
N ASN A 80 30.56 11.11 12.44
CA ASN A 80 29.91 9.84 12.17
C ASN A 80 28.67 10.02 11.28
N ASN A 81 27.99 8.91 10.90
CA ASN A 81 26.82 8.93 10.03
C ASN A 81 25.62 9.71 10.59
N MET A 82 25.60 9.99 11.89
CA MET A 82 24.60 10.87 12.54
C MET A 82 25.04 12.32 12.64
N GLY A 83 26.21 12.67 12.08
CA GLY A 83 26.78 14.02 12.13
C GLY A 83 27.38 14.39 13.50
N LYS A 84 27.62 13.44 14.39
CA LYS A 84 28.22 13.66 15.71
C LYS A 84 29.71 13.38 15.68
N CYS A 85 30.47 14.16 16.44
CA CYS A 85 31.90 13.96 16.64
C CYS A 85 32.32 14.41 18.04
N THR A 86 33.08 13.60 18.72
CA THR A 86 33.79 13.95 19.96
C THR A 86 35.26 13.83 19.72
N VAL A 87 36.00 14.89 20.02
CA VAL A 87 37.48 14.96 19.93
C VAL A 87 38.05 14.95 21.33
N LYS A 88 38.98 14.02 21.56
CA LYS A 88 39.84 14.04 22.75
C LYS A 88 41.23 14.48 22.32
N ALA A 89 41.84 15.36 23.07
CA ALA A 89 43.20 15.80 22.86
C ALA A 89 43.99 15.74 24.17
N SER A 90 45.21 15.26 24.11
CA SER A 90 46.16 15.29 25.23
C SER A 90 47.56 15.60 24.74
N PHE A 91 48.32 16.28 25.53
CA PHE A 91 49.76 16.43 25.26
C PHE A 91 50.59 16.00 26.45
N ASN A 92 51.81 15.57 26.13
CA ASN A 92 52.88 15.34 27.06
C ASN A 92 54.10 16.11 26.55
N TYR A 93 54.67 16.93 27.38
CA TYR A 93 55.78 17.84 27.04
C TYR A 93 56.96 17.57 27.95
N ASP A 94 58.18 17.46 27.37
CA ASP A 94 59.44 17.26 28.06
C ASP A 94 59.37 16.01 28.99
N ASP A 95 59.18 14.82 28.39
CA ASP A 95 59.09 13.51 29.05
C ASP A 95 58.19 13.45 30.29
N GLY A 96 57.06 14.16 30.23
CA GLY A 96 56.06 14.18 31.30
C GLY A 96 56.26 15.34 32.30
N TRP A 97 57.13 16.26 32.04
CA TRP A 97 57.26 17.44 32.88
C TRP A 97 55.96 18.24 33.03
N VAL A 98 55.19 18.42 31.92
CA VAL A 98 53.81 18.94 31.96
C VAL A 98 52.92 18.13 30.98
N SER A 99 51.77 17.78 31.44
CA SER A 99 50.74 17.15 30.59
C SER A 99 49.37 17.77 30.81
N ALA A 100 48.51 17.67 29.85
CA ALA A 100 47.07 18.04 29.95
C ALA A 100 46.23 17.29 28.96
N SER A 101 44.95 17.17 29.26
CA SER A 101 43.96 16.55 28.36
C SER A 101 42.62 17.24 28.38
N ILE A 102 41.86 17.12 27.31
CA ILE A 102 40.50 17.66 27.19
C ILE A 102 39.66 16.73 26.26
N SER A 103 38.36 16.69 26.48
CA SER A 103 37.38 16.11 25.55
C SER A 103 36.38 17.21 25.17
N LYS A 104 36.06 17.32 23.89
CA LYS A 104 35.09 18.27 23.38
C LYS A 104 34.17 17.60 22.36
N THR A 105 32.87 17.67 22.59
CA THR A 105 31.87 17.32 21.58
C THR A 105 31.67 18.53 20.65
N LEU A 106 31.83 18.31 19.36
CA LEU A 106 31.64 19.31 18.32
C LEU A 106 30.16 19.51 18.01
N THR A 107 29.84 20.64 17.40
CA THR A 107 28.49 20.90 16.90
C THR A 107 28.07 19.82 15.92
N THR A 108 26.88 19.27 16.12
CA THR A 108 26.36 18.22 15.24
C THR A 108 26.10 18.78 13.85
N ILE A 109 26.58 18.09 12.82
CA ILE A 109 26.33 18.41 11.43
C ILE A 109 25.00 17.78 11.00
N PRO A 110 23.98 18.54 10.54
CA PRO A 110 22.73 17.97 10.07
C PRO A 110 22.95 16.95 8.93
N ARG A 111 22.32 15.79 9.04
CA ARG A 111 22.37 14.74 8.01
C ARG A 111 21.02 14.59 7.31
N ALA A 112 20.87 13.57 6.45
CA ALA A 112 19.65 13.35 5.70
C ALA A 112 18.39 13.43 6.58
N SER A 113 17.35 14.04 6.07
CA SER A 113 16.02 14.10 6.69
C SER A 113 15.36 12.73 6.67
N ALA A 114 14.26 12.57 7.40
CA ALA A 114 13.52 11.31 7.49
C ALA A 114 12.06 11.51 7.10
N PHE A 115 11.39 10.45 6.70
CA PHE A 115 9.93 10.45 6.62
C PHE A 115 9.32 10.67 8.01
N GLY A 116 8.39 11.59 8.08
CA GLY A 116 7.50 11.78 9.22
C GLY A 116 6.25 10.92 9.13
N THR A 117 5.11 11.51 9.52
CA THR A 117 3.79 10.88 9.36
C THR A 117 3.40 10.81 7.87
N ILE A 118 2.77 9.70 7.48
CA ILE A 118 2.17 9.53 6.17
C ILE A 118 0.70 9.24 6.41
N SER A 119 -0.18 10.01 5.75
CA SER A 119 -1.63 9.87 5.87
C SER A 119 -2.28 9.71 4.49
N GLY A 120 -3.40 8.96 4.45
CA GLY A 120 -3.97 8.47 3.21
C GLY A 120 -3.36 7.12 2.81
N ASN A 121 -4.22 6.22 2.33
CA ASN A 121 -3.80 4.86 1.99
C ASN A 121 -4.66 4.24 0.88
N MET A 122 -5.13 5.04 -0.09
CA MET A 122 -6.05 4.57 -1.13
C MET A 122 -5.57 4.99 -2.52
N LEU A 123 -5.59 4.08 -3.48
CA LEU A 123 -5.36 4.39 -4.89
C LEU A 123 -6.41 5.37 -5.41
N GLY A 124 -6.00 6.31 -6.25
CA GLY A 124 -6.88 7.37 -6.77
C GLY A 124 -7.25 8.44 -5.75
N SER A 125 -6.69 8.41 -4.54
CA SER A 125 -6.90 9.41 -3.49
C SER A 125 -5.59 10.02 -3.03
N SER A 126 -5.65 11.21 -2.42
CA SER A 126 -4.47 11.92 -1.94
C SER A 126 -3.80 11.20 -0.78
N ILE A 127 -2.48 11.07 -0.88
CA ILE A 127 -1.59 10.61 0.18
C ILE A 127 -0.69 11.78 0.54
N VAL A 128 -0.68 12.16 1.82
CA VAL A 128 0.17 13.23 2.35
C VAL A 128 1.39 12.62 3.01
N VAL A 129 2.57 13.08 2.61
CA VAL A 129 3.87 12.65 3.14
C VAL A 129 4.50 13.82 3.87
N ASN A 130 4.63 13.73 5.19
CA ASN A 130 5.37 14.70 5.99
C ASN A 130 6.83 14.28 6.10
N ILE A 131 7.71 15.26 6.18
CA ILE A 131 9.18 15.10 6.24
C ILE A 131 9.68 15.70 7.54
N THR A 132 10.37 14.90 8.35
CA THR A 132 11.11 15.38 9.51
C THR A 132 12.43 15.99 9.04
N ARG A 133 12.38 17.29 8.71
CA ARG A 133 13.49 18.06 8.16
C ARG A 133 14.56 18.32 9.23
N LYS A 134 15.82 18.02 8.93
CA LYS A 134 16.94 18.14 9.88
C LYS A 134 17.61 19.51 9.92
N ALA A 135 17.42 20.34 8.88
CA ALA A 135 17.84 21.74 8.86
C ALA A 135 16.84 22.57 8.04
N SER A 136 16.58 23.81 8.43
CA SER A 136 15.55 24.66 7.81
C SER A 136 15.80 24.98 6.33
N TYR A 137 17.06 24.96 5.90
CA TYR A 137 17.48 25.19 4.51
C TYR A 137 17.54 23.94 3.64
N PHE A 138 17.22 22.74 4.18
CA PHE A 138 17.18 21.52 3.38
C PHE A 138 15.93 21.48 2.50
N THR A 139 16.10 21.00 1.28
CA THR A 139 15.03 20.65 0.35
C THR A 139 15.08 19.17 0.03
N HIS A 140 13.99 18.63 -0.54
CA HIS A 140 13.85 17.21 -0.75
C HIS A 140 13.28 16.90 -2.13
N ASN A 141 13.80 15.85 -2.77
CA ASN A 141 13.13 15.23 -3.89
C ASN A 141 12.46 13.95 -3.40
N VAL A 142 11.18 13.79 -3.73
CA VAL A 142 10.34 12.69 -3.27
C VAL A 142 9.86 11.89 -4.46
N TYR A 143 9.99 10.57 -4.38
CA TYR A 143 9.63 9.63 -5.42
C TYR A 143 8.79 8.50 -4.83
N TYR A 144 8.07 7.79 -5.70
CA TYR A 144 7.46 6.52 -5.36
C TYR A 144 7.67 5.50 -6.47
N ARG A 145 7.50 4.22 -6.14
CA ARG A 145 7.38 3.11 -7.09
C ARG A 145 6.50 2.01 -6.52
N VAL A 146 6.01 1.12 -7.37
CA VAL A 146 5.46 -0.15 -6.90
C VAL A 146 6.62 -0.97 -6.34
N LYS A 147 6.45 -1.54 -5.17
CA LYS A 147 7.51 -2.32 -4.51
C LYS A 147 7.95 -3.49 -5.40
N GLY A 148 9.27 -3.59 -5.62
CA GLY A 148 9.87 -4.60 -6.49
C GLY A 148 10.09 -4.13 -7.93
N GLU A 149 9.52 -3.00 -8.36
CA GLU A 149 9.86 -2.40 -9.66
C GLU A 149 11.17 -1.61 -9.58
N SER A 150 11.86 -1.49 -10.70
CA SER A 150 13.17 -0.80 -10.77
C SER A 150 13.01 0.72 -10.87
N SER A 151 11.98 1.21 -11.55
CA SER A 151 11.84 2.62 -11.91
C SER A 151 11.13 3.44 -10.85
N TRP A 152 11.72 4.58 -10.49
CA TRP A 152 11.13 5.55 -9.58
C TRP A 152 10.34 6.61 -10.35
N ILE A 153 9.15 6.93 -9.87
CA ILE A 153 8.29 8.01 -10.39
C ILE A 153 8.49 9.22 -9.48
N ASN A 154 8.87 10.35 -10.06
CA ASN A 154 9.05 11.60 -9.32
C ASN A 154 7.68 12.13 -8.87
N ILE A 155 7.53 12.43 -7.57
CA ILE A 155 6.36 13.12 -7.03
C ILE A 155 6.58 14.63 -7.16
N ASN A 156 7.69 15.12 -6.61
CA ASN A 156 8.10 16.52 -6.71
C ASN A 156 9.55 16.71 -6.27
N ASN A 157 10.12 17.84 -6.65
CA ASN A 157 11.46 18.29 -6.28
C ASN A 157 11.36 19.56 -5.40
N ALA A 158 12.45 19.85 -4.66
CA ALA A 158 12.57 21.00 -3.78
C ALA A 158 11.47 21.12 -2.70
N VAL A 159 10.93 19.98 -2.27
CA VAL A 159 9.90 19.90 -1.22
C VAL A 159 10.47 20.32 0.14
N GLY A 160 9.74 21.11 0.91
CA GLY A 160 10.12 21.52 2.26
C GLY A 160 9.85 20.44 3.31
N THR A 161 8.69 20.52 3.95
CA THR A 161 8.30 19.64 5.07
C THR A 161 7.11 18.73 4.80
N SER A 162 6.39 18.93 3.69
CA SER A 162 5.23 18.13 3.34
C SER A 162 4.98 18.15 1.83
N ILE A 163 4.43 17.07 1.31
CA ILE A 163 3.97 16.92 -0.07
C ILE A 163 2.75 15.99 -0.09
N SER A 164 1.83 16.23 -1.02
CA SER A 164 0.75 15.31 -1.33
C SER A 164 0.88 14.80 -2.77
N PHE A 165 0.45 13.56 -3.00
CA PHE A 165 0.37 12.96 -4.33
C PHE A 165 -0.81 12.00 -4.41
N ILE A 166 -1.26 11.71 -5.63
CA ILE A 166 -2.35 10.78 -5.91
C ILE A 166 -1.78 9.62 -6.73
N PRO A 167 -1.56 8.44 -6.12
CA PRO A 167 -1.15 7.27 -6.89
C PRO A 167 -2.31 6.87 -7.83
N PRO A 168 -2.06 6.73 -9.15
CA PRO A 168 -3.13 6.52 -10.11
C PRO A 168 -3.83 5.18 -9.89
N LEU A 169 -5.16 5.16 -10.11
CA LEU A 169 -5.98 3.96 -9.94
C LEU A 169 -5.57 2.83 -10.90
N SER A 170 -4.95 3.16 -12.04
CA SER A 170 -4.40 2.19 -13.00
C SER A 170 -3.34 1.27 -12.41
N LEU A 171 -2.68 1.63 -11.30
CA LEU A 171 -1.77 0.75 -10.57
C LEU A 171 -2.47 -0.52 -10.05
N ALA A 172 -3.80 -0.53 -9.99
CA ALA A 172 -4.57 -1.73 -9.65
C ALA A 172 -4.33 -2.90 -10.63
N THR A 173 -3.85 -2.63 -11.86
CA THR A 173 -3.43 -3.68 -12.81
C THR A 173 -2.26 -4.53 -12.32
N LYS A 174 -1.48 -4.01 -11.37
CA LYS A 174 -0.36 -4.73 -10.74
C LYS A 174 -0.80 -5.73 -9.66
N ILE A 175 -2.09 -5.67 -9.27
CA ILE A 175 -2.68 -6.53 -8.23
C ILE A 175 -4.01 -7.14 -8.72
N PRO A 176 -4.01 -7.98 -9.78
CA PRO A 176 -5.24 -8.53 -10.35
C PRO A 176 -6.03 -9.43 -9.38
N ASP A 177 -5.35 -9.99 -8.38
CA ASP A 177 -5.91 -10.93 -7.41
C ASP A 177 -5.87 -10.42 -5.95
N SER A 178 -5.54 -9.13 -5.75
CA SER A 178 -5.44 -8.50 -4.42
C SER A 178 -6.11 -7.13 -4.40
N THR A 179 -6.49 -6.69 -3.21
CA THR A 179 -6.99 -5.34 -2.95
C THR A 179 -5.95 -4.44 -2.27
N LEU A 180 -4.75 -4.98 -2.02
CA LEU A 180 -3.65 -4.30 -1.34
C LEU A 180 -2.43 -4.20 -2.25
N LEU A 181 -1.91 -2.99 -2.44
CA LEU A 181 -0.69 -2.72 -3.18
C LEU A 181 0.36 -2.14 -2.24
N GLN A 182 1.61 -2.61 -2.34
CA GLN A 182 2.73 -1.99 -1.66
C GLN A 182 3.41 -0.97 -2.57
N LEU A 183 3.52 0.26 -2.09
CA LEU A 183 4.34 1.31 -2.70
C LEU A 183 5.58 1.53 -1.84
N GLU A 184 6.69 1.82 -2.48
CA GLU A 184 7.93 2.23 -1.86
C GLU A 184 8.16 3.72 -2.15
N LEU A 185 8.37 4.51 -1.10
CA LEU A 185 8.70 5.93 -1.17
C LEU A 185 10.20 6.12 -1.04
N LEU A 186 10.76 7.09 -1.75
CA LEU A 186 12.16 7.48 -1.67
C LEU A 186 12.26 8.99 -1.36
N LEU A 187 13.06 9.31 -0.37
CA LEU A 187 13.38 10.68 0.04
C LEU A 187 14.88 10.96 -0.17
N ARG A 188 15.19 11.97 -0.97
CA ARG A 188 16.54 12.53 -1.14
C ARG A 188 16.62 13.89 -0.52
N THR A 189 17.61 14.13 0.32
CA THR A 189 17.83 15.42 1.00
C THR A 189 18.90 16.21 0.26
N TYR A 190 18.68 17.51 0.09
CA TYR A 190 19.62 18.43 -0.54
C TYR A 190 19.88 19.66 0.33
N SER A 191 21.12 20.19 0.26
CA SER A 191 21.50 21.53 0.70
C SER A 191 21.93 22.32 -0.55
N GLY A 192 21.09 23.23 -1.02
CA GLY A 192 21.25 23.78 -2.37
C GLY A 192 21.19 22.66 -3.41
N THR A 193 22.22 22.51 -4.22
CA THR A 193 22.34 21.47 -5.24
C THR A 193 23.05 20.19 -4.74
N THR A 194 23.63 20.23 -3.54
CA THR A 194 24.43 19.12 -3.00
C THR A 194 23.54 18.12 -2.26
N LYS A 195 23.60 16.85 -2.66
CA LYS A 195 22.93 15.74 -1.96
C LYS A 195 23.55 15.49 -0.60
N ILE A 196 22.72 15.36 0.44
CA ILE A 196 23.13 15.17 1.84
C ILE A 196 22.77 13.76 2.30
N GLY A 197 23.82 12.97 2.58
CA GLY A 197 23.67 11.62 3.11
C GLY A 197 23.08 10.63 2.11
N SER A 198 22.62 9.48 2.62
CA SER A 198 22.02 8.40 1.82
C SER A 198 20.55 8.65 1.56
N ASP A 199 20.02 8.02 0.52
CA ASP A 199 18.59 7.96 0.24
C ASP A 199 17.86 7.25 1.40
N VAL A 200 16.68 7.73 1.74
CA VAL A 200 15.82 7.13 2.76
C VAL A 200 14.60 6.54 2.07
N THR A 201 14.30 5.28 2.32
CA THR A 201 13.14 4.60 1.75
C THR A 201 12.12 4.23 2.82
N LYS A 202 10.85 4.15 2.45
CA LYS A 202 9.74 3.70 3.31
C LYS A 202 8.68 2.99 2.49
N THR A 203 8.29 1.79 2.91
CA THR A 203 7.17 1.06 2.30
C THR A 203 5.86 1.49 2.95
N ILE A 204 4.84 1.71 2.12
CA ILE A 204 3.46 1.94 2.53
C ILE A 204 2.54 0.95 1.82
N THR A 205 1.43 0.59 2.47
CA THR A 205 0.38 -0.22 1.85
C THR A 205 -0.79 0.67 1.47
N VAL A 206 -1.23 0.58 0.23
CA VAL A 206 -2.38 1.30 -0.28
C VAL A 206 -3.50 0.33 -0.67
N ASN A 207 -4.73 0.74 -0.42
CA ASN A 207 -5.93 -0.03 -0.68
C ASN A 207 -6.52 0.30 -2.05
N LEU A 208 -7.12 -0.67 -2.69
CA LEU A 208 -8.00 -0.44 -3.83
C LEU A 208 -9.36 0.06 -3.35
N PRO A 209 -9.91 1.16 -3.89
CA PRO A 209 -11.24 1.67 -3.51
C PRO A 209 -12.32 0.61 -3.62
N SER A 210 -13.31 0.63 -2.71
CA SER A 210 -14.43 -0.33 -2.73
C SER A 210 -15.32 -0.19 -3.96
N SER A 211 -15.29 0.96 -4.62
CA SER A 211 -16.01 1.22 -5.87
C SER A 211 -15.44 0.50 -7.10
N VAL A 212 -14.22 -0.03 -7.01
CA VAL A 212 -13.61 -0.83 -8.08
C VAL A 212 -14.16 -2.25 -7.97
N ILE A 213 -15.27 -2.52 -8.63
CA ILE A 213 -15.99 -3.81 -8.67
C ILE A 213 -16.11 -4.30 -10.11
N PRO A 214 -16.23 -5.62 -10.34
CA PRO A 214 -16.49 -6.18 -11.66
C PRO A 214 -17.86 -5.74 -12.20
N THR A 215 -18.10 -5.98 -13.48
CA THR A 215 -19.41 -5.82 -14.10
C THR A 215 -20.01 -7.17 -14.42
N VAL A 216 -21.34 -7.26 -14.40
CA VAL A 216 -22.12 -8.40 -14.89
C VAL A 216 -23.11 -7.90 -15.94
N ASN A 217 -23.25 -8.65 -17.03
CA ASN A 217 -24.24 -8.39 -18.06
C ASN A 217 -25.61 -8.95 -17.65
N THR A 218 -26.67 -8.43 -18.25
CA THR A 218 -28.00 -9.02 -18.07
C THR A 218 -27.98 -10.48 -18.48
N PRO A 219 -28.51 -11.40 -17.64
CA PRO A 219 -28.53 -12.82 -17.95
C PRO A 219 -29.28 -13.11 -19.25
N ILE A 220 -28.75 -14.02 -20.05
CA ILE A 220 -29.40 -14.56 -21.24
C ILE A 220 -30.14 -15.83 -20.82
N LEU A 221 -31.44 -15.87 -21.10
CA LEU A 221 -32.32 -16.94 -20.72
C LEU A 221 -32.66 -17.81 -21.92
N THR A 222 -32.55 -19.12 -21.77
CA THR A 222 -33.02 -20.10 -22.77
C THR A 222 -33.99 -21.04 -22.10
N ARG A 223 -35.23 -21.10 -22.63
CA ARG A 223 -36.25 -22.03 -22.14
C ARG A 223 -35.85 -23.46 -22.50
N VAL A 224 -36.04 -24.38 -21.56
CA VAL A 224 -35.83 -25.81 -21.74
C VAL A 224 -37.15 -26.49 -21.35
N ASP A 225 -37.84 -27.04 -22.36
CA ASP A 225 -39.11 -27.65 -22.18
C ASP A 225 -38.97 -29.17 -22.08
N ASN A 226 -39.81 -29.77 -21.24
CA ASN A 226 -39.94 -31.20 -21.11
C ASN A 226 -41.44 -31.56 -21.39
N GLY A 227 -41.74 -31.91 -22.64
CA GLY A 227 -43.08 -32.26 -23.06
C GLY A 227 -44.03 -31.10 -23.34
N VAL A 228 -43.48 -29.86 -23.34
CA VAL A 228 -44.22 -28.62 -23.72
C VAL A 228 -43.85 -28.30 -25.16
N PRO A 229 -44.80 -28.08 -26.09
CA PRO A 229 -44.50 -27.65 -27.45
C PRO A 229 -43.73 -26.32 -27.45
N SER A 230 -42.64 -26.24 -28.18
CA SER A 230 -41.80 -25.01 -28.27
C SER A 230 -42.59 -23.82 -28.83
N SER A 231 -43.54 -24.10 -29.71
CA SER A 231 -44.47 -23.13 -30.31
C SER A 231 -45.33 -22.37 -29.32
N TRP A 232 -45.54 -22.88 -28.10
CA TRP A 232 -46.32 -22.17 -27.08
C TRP A 232 -45.59 -20.91 -26.56
N GLY A 233 -44.30 -20.82 -26.66
CA GLY A 233 -43.52 -19.62 -26.29
C GLY A 233 -43.54 -19.25 -24.80
N VAL A 234 -44.15 -20.07 -23.92
CA VAL A 234 -44.37 -19.80 -22.50
C VAL A 234 -43.66 -20.78 -21.59
N TYR A 235 -43.31 -20.37 -20.37
CA TYR A 235 -42.88 -21.30 -19.31
C TYR A 235 -44.09 -21.89 -18.63
N VAL A 236 -44.14 -23.21 -18.52
CA VAL A 236 -45.25 -23.96 -17.98
C VAL A 236 -44.88 -24.59 -16.65
N LYS A 237 -45.73 -24.39 -15.64
CA LYS A 237 -45.57 -24.96 -14.29
C LYS A 237 -45.39 -26.47 -14.37
N SER A 238 -44.44 -27.02 -13.58
CA SER A 238 -44.01 -28.42 -13.47
C SER A 238 -43.32 -29.00 -14.71
N TYR A 239 -43.20 -28.27 -15.81
CA TYR A 239 -42.62 -28.77 -17.07
C TYR A 239 -41.39 -27.95 -17.53
N SER A 240 -41.53 -26.62 -17.57
CA SER A 240 -40.47 -25.77 -18.13
C SER A 240 -39.36 -25.49 -17.12
N LYS A 241 -38.13 -25.52 -17.64
CA LYS A 241 -36.91 -25.08 -16.96
C LYS A 241 -36.34 -23.87 -17.69
N VAL A 242 -35.45 -23.13 -17.04
CA VAL A 242 -34.70 -22.04 -17.66
C VAL A 242 -33.22 -22.31 -17.54
N ASN A 243 -32.50 -22.26 -18.64
CA ASN A 243 -31.04 -22.24 -18.66
C ASN A 243 -30.60 -20.76 -18.61
N VAL A 244 -29.75 -20.41 -17.65
CA VAL A 244 -29.31 -19.04 -17.35
C VAL A 244 -27.84 -18.91 -17.69
N ASN A 245 -27.53 -18.20 -18.78
CA ASN A 245 -26.17 -17.87 -19.15
C ASN A 245 -25.83 -16.46 -18.69
N VAL A 246 -24.70 -16.32 -18.00
CA VAL A 246 -24.21 -15.07 -17.45
C VAL A 246 -22.80 -14.80 -17.94
N SER A 247 -22.52 -13.56 -18.30
CA SER A 247 -21.17 -13.08 -18.60
C SER A 247 -20.87 -11.82 -17.82
N GLY A 248 -19.61 -11.49 -17.67
CA GLY A 248 -19.15 -10.29 -16.95
C GLY A 248 -17.70 -10.02 -17.21
N SER A 249 -17.22 -8.88 -16.75
CA SER A 249 -15.84 -8.44 -16.94
C SER A 249 -15.25 -7.93 -15.63
N GLY A 250 -14.01 -8.31 -15.36
CA GLY A 250 -13.21 -7.69 -14.34
C GLY A 250 -12.72 -6.32 -14.77
N ILE A 251 -12.22 -5.55 -13.82
CA ILE A 251 -11.66 -4.21 -14.07
C ILE A 251 -10.22 -4.15 -13.57
N TYR A 252 -9.37 -3.36 -14.21
CA TYR A 252 -7.95 -3.25 -13.88
C TYR A 252 -7.25 -4.60 -13.74
N GLY A 253 -7.42 -5.46 -14.75
CA GLY A 253 -6.74 -6.76 -14.86
C GLY A 253 -7.32 -7.89 -14.00
N SER A 254 -8.33 -7.66 -13.15
CA SER A 254 -9.03 -8.75 -12.47
C SER A 254 -9.82 -9.60 -13.47
N LYS A 255 -10.02 -10.87 -13.17
CA LYS A 255 -10.78 -11.82 -13.98
C LYS A 255 -12.03 -12.26 -13.22
N ILE A 256 -13.09 -12.62 -13.92
CA ILE A 256 -14.25 -13.23 -13.27
C ILE A 256 -13.85 -14.62 -12.78
N LYS A 257 -14.06 -14.86 -11.49
CA LYS A 257 -13.78 -16.13 -10.81
C LYS A 257 -15.03 -17.03 -10.74
N SER A 258 -16.20 -16.43 -10.50
CA SER A 258 -17.47 -17.14 -10.39
C SER A 258 -18.64 -16.18 -10.54
N TYR A 259 -19.83 -16.74 -10.62
CA TYR A 259 -21.09 -16.01 -10.57
C TYR A 259 -21.89 -16.44 -9.35
N GLU A 260 -22.83 -15.66 -8.97
CA GLU A 260 -23.86 -15.96 -7.98
C GLU A 260 -25.20 -15.68 -8.64
N ILE A 261 -25.92 -16.76 -9.01
CA ILE A 261 -27.17 -16.68 -9.75
C ILE A 261 -28.26 -17.21 -8.83
N THR A 262 -29.31 -16.40 -8.63
CA THR A 262 -30.41 -16.75 -7.74
C THR A 262 -31.71 -16.73 -8.52
N CYS A 263 -32.51 -17.78 -8.41
CA CYS A 263 -33.86 -17.87 -8.98
C CYS A 263 -34.76 -18.56 -7.96
N ASN A 264 -35.88 -17.93 -7.61
CA ASN A 264 -36.90 -18.48 -6.71
C ASN A 264 -36.32 -19.08 -5.40
N GLY A 265 -35.30 -18.39 -4.81
CA GLY A 265 -34.61 -18.82 -3.58
C GLY A 265 -33.48 -19.85 -3.79
N GLU A 266 -33.41 -20.52 -4.93
CA GLU A 266 -32.32 -21.42 -5.30
C GLU A 266 -31.10 -20.62 -5.78
N LYS A 267 -29.88 -20.98 -5.35
CA LYS A 267 -28.64 -20.30 -5.70
C LYS A 267 -27.69 -21.24 -6.42
N LYS A 268 -27.07 -20.76 -7.51
CA LYS A 268 -26.05 -21.46 -8.30
C LYS A 268 -24.87 -20.55 -8.60
N THR A 269 -23.68 -21.13 -8.87
CA THR A 269 -22.42 -20.36 -8.90
C THR A 269 -21.75 -20.30 -10.28
N ASN A 270 -22.24 -21.08 -11.27
CA ASN A 270 -21.66 -21.13 -12.62
C ASN A 270 -22.60 -20.49 -13.64
N SER A 271 -22.07 -20.05 -14.78
CA SER A 271 -22.86 -19.69 -15.95
C SER A 271 -23.38 -20.99 -16.65
N GLY A 272 -24.49 -20.87 -17.37
CA GLY A 272 -25.10 -22.04 -18.05
C GLY A 272 -25.84 -22.98 -17.10
N VAL A 273 -26.40 -22.46 -16.02
CA VAL A 273 -27.10 -23.24 -15.00
C VAL A 273 -28.59 -23.31 -15.25
N LEU A 274 -29.17 -24.45 -14.93
CA LEU A 274 -30.58 -24.80 -15.15
C LEU A 274 -31.37 -24.64 -13.86
N PHE A 275 -32.47 -23.85 -13.89
CA PHE A 275 -33.45 -23.73 -12.80
C PHE A 275 -34.78 -24.32 -13.20
N GLY A 276 -35.52 -24.83 -12.25
CA GLY A 276 -36.80 -25.49 -12.44
C GLY A 276 -36.68 -27.05 -12.50
N PRO A 277 -37.78 -27.77 -12.81
CA PRO A 277 -39.08 -27.22 -13.17
C PRO A 277 -39.74 -26.43 -12.05
N PHE A 278 -40.49 -25.38 -12.40
CA PHE A 278 -41.12 -24.48 -11.43
C PHE A 278 -42.43 -25.09 -10.88
N ASN A 279 -42.50 -25.27 -9.57
CA ASN A 279 -43.68 -25.88 -8.91
C ASN A 279 -44.83 -24.89 -8.66
N THR A 280 -44.61 -23.59 -8.92
CA THR A 280 -45.63 -22.54 -8.79
C THR A 280 -45.65 -21.69 -10.04
N SER A 281 -46.83 -21.22 -10.43
CA SER A 281 -46.99 -20.22 -11.48
C SER A 281 -46.63 -18.78 -11.01
N GLY A 282 -46.74 -17.80 -11.91
CA GLY A 282 -46.46 -16.41 -11.67
C GLY A 282 -45.02 -16.00 -12.00
N THR A 283 -44.65 -14.79 -11.67
CA THR A 283 -43.34 -14.18 -11.98
C THR A 283 -42.23 -14.81 -11.16
N LYS A 284 -41.15 -15.19 -11.82
CA LYS A 284 -39.89 -15.67 -11.24
C LYS A 284 -38.79 -14.67 -11.57
N SER A 285 -38.20 -14.09 -10.53
CA SER A 285 -37.06 -13.17 -10.66
C SER A 285 -35.75 -13.94 -10.67
N ILE A 286 -34.88 -13.64 -11.64
CA ILE A 286 -33.55 -14.23 -11.78
C ILE A 286 -32.55 -13.11 -11.62
N SER A 287 -31.70 -13.20 -10.61
CA SER A 287 -30.67 -12.22 -10.28
C SER A 287 -29.29 -12.83 -10.47
N ALA A 288 -28.37 -12.07 -11.08
CA ALA A 288 -26.98 -12.49 -11.28
C ALA A 288 -26.01 -11.45 -10.76
N VAL A 289 -24.95 -11.93 -10.11
CA VAL A 289 -23.81 -11.16 -9.60
C VAL A 289 -22.52 -11.85 -10.10
N ALA A 290 -21.58 -11.09 -10.60
CA ALA A 290 -20.24 -11.57 -10.93
C ALA A 290 -19.30 -11.37 -9.74
N ILE A 291 -18.39 -12.33 -9.51
CA ILE A 291 -17.35 -12.27 -8.48
C ILE A 291 -16.00 -12.35 -9.18
N ASP A 292 -15.15 -11.34 -8.96
CA ASP A 292 -13.83 -11.29 -9.58
C ASP A 292 -12.75 -12.01 -8.76
N SER A 293 -11.54 -12.06 -9.31
CA SER A 293 -10.36 -12.67 -8.68
C SER A 293 -9.94 -11.99 -7.37
N ARG A 294 -10.34 -10.75 -7.14
CA ARG A 294 -10.15 -10.02 -5.86
C ARG A 294 -11.21 -10.36 -4.81
N GLY A 295 -12.21 -11.20 -5.17
CA GLY A 295 -13.35 -11.54 -4.31
C GLY A 295 -14.43 -10.45 -4.25
N ARG A 296 -14.37 -9.43 -5.12
CA ARG A 296 -15.36 -8.35 -5.18
C ARG A 296 -16.56 -8.72 -6.01
N LYS A 297 -17.74 -8.29 -5.57
CA LYS A 297 -19.01 -8.55 -6.22
C LYS A 297 -19.44 -7.35 -7.06
N SER A 298 -19.98 -7.62 -8.25
CA SER A 298 -20.66 -6.62 -9.08
C SER A 298 -21.96 -6.17 -8.44
N ALA A 299 -22.52 -5.07 -8.94
CA ALA A 299 -23.95 -4.82 -8.77
C ALA A 299 -24.74 -5.96 -9.43
N ALA A 300 -25.91 -6.31 -8.86
CA ALA A 300 -26.76 -7.36 -9.41
C ALA A 300 -27.45 -6.87 -10.70
N LYS A 301 -27.63 -7.80 -11.65
CA LYS A 301 -28.52 -7.66 -12.80
C LYS A 301 -29.66 -8.65 -12.68
N THR A 302 -30.89 -8.15 -12.82
CA THR A 302 -32.11 -8.94 -12.63
C THR A 302 -32.96 -8.94 -13.90
N ILE A 303 -33.51 -10.11 -14.21
CA ILE A 303 -34.48 -10.33 -15.28
C ILE A 303 -35.57 -11.23 -14.73
N SER A 304 -36.78 -11.19 -15.32
CA SER A 304 -37.93 -12.00 -14.88
C SER A 304 -38.49 -12.86 -16.01
N ILE A 305 -39.07 -13.98 -15.63
CA ILE A 305 -39.91 -14.83 -16.49
C ILE A 305 -41.27 -14.98 -15.83
N THR A 306 -42.32 -15.25 -16.65
CA THR A 306 -43.62 -15.59 -16.15
C THR A 306 -43.91 -17.07 -16.42
N VAL A 307 -44.21 -17.81 -15.37
CA VAL A 307 -44.57 -19.21 -15.42
C VAL A 307 -46.11 -19.31 -15.40
N GLN A 308 -46.67 -19.89 -16.45
CA GLN A 308 -48.11 -20.11 -16.59
C GLN A 308 -48.53 -21.31 -15.77
N ASP A 309 -49.78 -21.25 -15.24
CA ASP A 309 -50.38 -22.41 -14.60
C ASP A 309 -50.79 -23.43 -15.65
N TYR A 310 -50.79 -24.70 -15.30
CA TYR A 310 -51.16 -25.78 -16.18
C TYR A 310 -51.86 -26.91 -15.43
N ILE A 311 -52.96 -27.29 -15.93
CA ILE A 311 -53.74 -28.47 -15.50
C ILE A 311 -53.86 -29.39 -16.71
N LYS A 312 -53.50 -30.68 -16.54
CA LYS A 312 -53.65 -31.67 -17.61
C LYS A 312 -55.13 -31.71 -18.05
N PRO A 313 -55.37 -31.74 -19.34
CA PRO A 313 -56.73 -31.94 -19.82
C PRO A 313 -57.30 -33.26 -19.22
N LYS A 314 -58.51 -33.11 -18.72
CA LYS A 314 -59.28 -34.25 -18.17
C LYS A 314 -60.52 -34.42 -19.02
N LEU A 315 -60.73 -35.68 -19.44
CA LEU A 315 -61.94 -36.07 -20.15
C LEU A 315 -62.64 -37.13 -19.32
N GLU A 316 -63.90 -36.87 -18.99
CA GLU A 316 -64.80 -37.83 -18.38
C GLU A 316 -65.92 -38.13 -19.37
N ILE A 317 -66.20 -39.38 -19.58
CA ILE A 317 -67.24 -39.87 -20.50
C ILE A 317 -68.22 -40.62 -19.68
N VAL A 318 -69.49 -40.16 -19.67
CA VAL A 318 -70.59 -40.91 -19.12
C VAL A 318 -71.41 -41.44 -20.28
N THR A 319 -71.65 -42.74 -20.26
CA THR A 319 -72.48 -43.47 -21.31
C THR A 319 -73.66 -44.15 -20.66
N TYR A 320 -74.82 -44.12 -21.29
CA TYR A 320 -76.01 -44.85 -20.84
C TYR A 320 -76.92 -45.13 -22.01
N ARG A 321 -77.80 -46.15 -21.84
CA ARG A 321 -78.89 -46.45 -22.79
C ARG A 321 -79.91 -45.34 -22.71
N SER A 322 -80.48 -44.97 -23.86
CA SER A 322 -81.45 -43.92 -24.00
C SER A 322 -82.50 -44.19 -25.07
N ASN A 323 -83.59 -43.41 -24.99
CA ASN A 323 -84.49 -43.28 -26.09
C ASN A 323 -83.97 -42.36 -27.20
N SER A 324 -84.71 -42.16 -28.30
CA SER A 324 -84.30 -41.32 -29.42
C SER A 324 -84.12 -39.82 -29.03
N ALA A 325 -84.68 -39.33 -27.95
CA ALA A 325 -84.54 -38.02 -27.40
C ALA A 325 -83.27 -37.86 -26.46
N GLY A 326 -82.46 -38.87 -26.24
CA GLY A 326 -81.32 -38.85 -25.37
C GLY A 326 -81.62 -39.02 -23.88
N THR A 327 -82.89 -39.25 -23.49
CA THR A 327 -83.29 -39.54 -22.11
C THR A 327 -82.89 -40.91 -21.68
N LYS A 328 -82.35 -41.09 -20.45
CA LYS A 328 -81.97 -42.42 -19.92
C LYS A 328 -83.14 -43.34 -19.88
N ASP A 329 -83.03 -44.48 -20.57
CA ASP A 329 -84.05 -45.53 -20.70
C ASP A 329 -83.36 -46.88 -20.78
N SER A 330 -83.65 -47.82 -19.83
CA SER A 330 -83.05 -49.12 -19.76
C SER A 330 -83.47 -50.03 -20.94
N SER A 331 -84.61 -49.74 -21.56
CA SER A 331 -85.17 -50.44 -22.74
C SER A 331 -84.80 -49.75 -24.04
N GLY A 332 -84.22 -48.54 -23.98
CA GLY A 332 -83.89 -47.74 -25.14
C GLY A 332 -82.92 -48.45 -26.10
N THR A 333 -83.05 -48.12 -27.37
CA THR A 333 -82.23 -48.72 -28.45
C THR A 333 -81.00 -47.84 -28.81
N TYR A 334 -80.85 -46.66 -28.16
CA TYR A 334 -79.79 -45.68 -28.37
C TYR A 334 -78.81 -45.72 -27.21
N ILE A 335 -77.56 -45.18 -27.46
CA ILE A 335 -76.56 -44.93 -26.46
C ILE A 335 -76.30 -43.43 -26.48
N THR A 336 -76.52 -42.75 -25.33
CA THR A 336 -76.08 -41.40 -25.16
C THR A 336 -74.69 -41.36 -24.56
N ILE A 337 -73.80 -40.57 -25.19
CA ILE A 337 -72.45 -40.31 -24.73
C ILE A 337 -72.38 -38.85 -24.31
N LYS A 338 -72.07 -38.60 -23.01
CA LYS A 338 -71.87 -37.23 -22.47
C LYS A 338 -70.44 -37.04 -22.10
N PRO A 339 -69.62 -36.35 -22.94
CA PRO A 339 -68.26 -35.99 -22.56
C PRO A 339 -68.30 -34.74 -21.70
N THR A 340 -67.50 -34.73 -20.63
CA THR A 340 -67.18 -33.54 -19.83
C THR A 340 -65.66 -33.39 -19.86
N TYR A 341 -65.15 -32.20 -20.23
CA TYR A 341 -63.72 -31.96 -20.28
C TYR A 341 -63.38 -30.69 -19.51
N SER A 342 -62.15 -30.66 -18.97
CA SER A 342 -61.55 -29.51 -18.38
C SER A 342 -60.12 -29.37 -18.86
N CYS A 343 -59.66 -28.16 -19.16
CA CYS A 343 -58.29 -27.81 -19.49
C CYS A 343 -57.98 -26.41 -18.97
N ALA A 344 -56.68 -26.14 -18.74
CA ALA A 344 -56.19 -24.80 -18.43
C ALA A 344 -55.81 -24.06 -19.72
N SER A 345 -56.08 -22.76 -19.77
CA SER A 345 -55.55 -21.90 -20.82
C SER A 345 -54.08 -21.61 -20.54
N CYS A 346 -53.21 -21.93 -21.47
CA CYS A 346 -51.76 -21.65 -21.38
C CYS A 346 -51.35 -20.48 -22.28
N GLY A 347 -52.11 -19.40 -22.29
CA GLY A 347 -51.75 -18.16 -22.97
C GLY A 347 -52.13 -18.12 -24.47
N GLY A 348 -53.12 -18.86 -24.89
CA GLY A 348 -53.77 -18.79 -26.21
C GLY A 348 -54.98 -17.90 -26.18
#